data_9275c063d4c53afdb73b9993852c0f53
#
_entry.id   9275c063d4c53afdb73b9993852c0f53
#
_cell.length_a   1.000
_cell.length_b   1.000
_cell.length_c   1.000
_cell.angle_alpha   90.00
_cell.angle_beta   90.00
_cell.angle_gamma   90.00
#
_symmetry.space_group_name_H-M   'P 1'
#
loop_
_entity.id
_entity.type
_entity.pdbx_description
1 polymer ?
#
loop_
_entity_poly.entity_id
_entity_poly.type
_entity_poly.pdbx_seq_one_letter_code
_entity_poly.pdbx_strand_id
1 'polypeptide(L)'
;MEIRDEAEGEFIYAARNANAEGIKFNAETGAIVLKLPFPKESGLDGKEFNPTAMTVAPNGDIFLADGYASDHIFKFDKTGKYLKFFGERGNELKQFNTAHGMCLDTHYDPPRLLICDRSKGRLLHYSLDGEFIAEVITGLGMPTSAAVQGDYVSVPDLQGGVVILGKDNKIVTVLGHSPDPARGAAFNIPQDQWKEGIFSGTHGSYWDKEGNLYVQDWNVSGRIMKLVRVSANAAK
;
A
#
# COMPACT_ATOMS: atom_id res chain seq x y z
N MET A 1 4.75 1.57 -3.44
CA MET A 1 5.57 2.63 -4.08
C MET A 1 5.12 3.97 -3.52
N GLU A 2 6.05 4.81 -3.13
CA GLU A 2 5.81 6.14 -2.54
C GLU A 2 6.70 7.17 -3.22
N ILE A 3 6.18 8.37 -3.46
CA ILE A 3 6.91 9.51 -4.02
C ILE A 3 7.15 10.51 -2.90
N ARG A 4 8.35 11.06 -2.84
CA ARG A 4 8.78 12.05 -1.83
C ARG A 4 9.54 13.20 -2.48
N ASP A 5 9.15 14.43 -2.12
CA ASP A 5 9.95 15.63 -2.37
C ASP A 5 11.02 15.73 -1.28
N GLU A 6 12.28 15.74 -1.67
CA GLU A 6 13.43 15.90 -0.80
C GLU A 6 14.29 17.11 -1.27
N ALA A 7 15.25 17.51 -0.47
CA ALA A 7 16.08 18.68 -0.79
C ALA A 7 16.85 18.52 -2.12
N GLU A 8 17.22 17.28 -2.47
CA GLU A 8 17.97 16.94 -3.68
C GLU A 8 17.07 16.64 -4.90
N GLY A 9 15.74 16.73 -4.76
CA GLY A 9 14.77 16.45 -5.82
C GLY A 9 13.68 15.47 -5.42
N GLU A 10 12.90 15.04 -6.41
CA GLU A 10 11.83 14.08 -6.23
C GLU A 10 12.34 12.65 -6.35
N PHE A 11 12.00 11.81 -5.36
CA PHE A 11 12.42 10.42 -5.31
C PHE A 11 11.24 9.47 -5.17
N ILE A 12 11.42 8.28 -5.75
CA ILE A 12 10.48 7.18 -5.63
C ILE A 12 11.11 6.05 -4.80
N TYR A 13 10.35 5.58 -3.81
CA TYR A 13 10.68 4.43 -2.98
C TYR A 13 9.81 3.26 -3.40
N ALA A 14 10.41 2.14 -3.76
CA ALA A 14 9.69 0.99 -4.29
C ALA A 14 10.27 -0.35 -3.81
N ALA A 15 9.39 -1.27 -3.45
CA ALA A 15 9.75 -2.68 -3.32
C ALA A 15 9.87 -3.32 -4.71
N ARG A 16 10.96 -4.06 -4.93
CA ARG A 16 11.23 -4.82 -6.16
C ARG A 16 11.30 -6.30 -5.84
N ASN A 17 10.16 -6.96 -5.82
CA ASN A 17 10.07 -8.37 -5.45
C ASN A 17 10.91 -9.28 -6.36
N ALA A 18 10.90 -9.08 -7.67
CA ALA A 18 11.70 -9.86 -8.62
C ALA A 18 13.22 -9.74 -8.41
N ASN A 19 13.69 -8.71 -7.70
CA ASN A 19 15.10 -8.48 -7.37
C ASN A 19 15.39 -8.71 -5.88
N ALA A 20 14.39 -9.04 -5.08
CA ALA A 20 14.50 -9.20 -3.64
C ALA A 20 15.19 -7.99 -2.94
N GLU A 21 14.70 -6.79 -3.24
CA GLU A 21 15.26 -5.54 -2.68
C GLU A 21 14.23 -4.42 -2.59
N GLY A 22 14.45 -3.46 -1.70
CA GLY A 22 13.86 -2.14 -1.77
C GLY A 22 14.81 -1.19 -2.54
N ILE A 23 14.26 -0.18 -3.22
CA ILE A 23 15.07 0.84 -3.91
C ILE A 23 14.52 2.23 -3.66
N LYS A 24 15.44 3.21 -3.66
CA LYS A 24 15.16 4.62 -3.87
C LYS A 24 15.77 5.04 -5.19
N PHE A 25 15.02 5.72 -6.03
CA PHE A 25 15.55 6.24 -7.29
C PHE A 25 15.01 7.64 -7.56
N ASN A 26 15.79 8.42 -8.29
CA ASN A 26 15.39 9.78 -8.69
C ASN A 26 14.24 9.69 -9.72
N ALA A 27 13.15 10.43 -9.49
CA ALA A 27 11.94 10.34 -10.31
C ALA A 27 12.13 10.89 -11.73
N GLU A 28 13.03 11.86 -11.91
CA GLU A 28 13.30 12.49 -13.20
C GLU A 28 14.26 11.65 -14.06
N THR A 29 15.35 11.17 -13.46
CA THR A 29 16.44 10.50 -14.19
C THR A 29 16.32 8.98 -14.21
N GLY A 30 15.53 8.39 -13.29
CA GLY A 30 15.46 6.95 -13.06
C GLY A 30 16.71 6.37 -12.38
N ALA A 31 17.68 7.17 -11.99
CA ALA A 31 18.91 6.70 -11.36
C ALA A 31 18.62 6.14 -9.97
N ILE A 32 19.02 4.89 -9.71
CA ILE A 32 18.93 4.27 -8.38
C ILE A 32 20.01 4.88 -7.49
N VAL A 33 19.58 5.48 -6.37
CA VAL A 33 20.47 6.14 -5.41
C VAL A 33 20.63 5.36 -4.10
N LEU A 34 19.71 4.42 -3.81
CA LEU A 34 19.78 3.55 -2.64
C LEU A 34 19.20 2.17 -2.99
N LYS A 35 19.84 1.13 -2.47
CA LYS A 35 19.34 -0.25 -2.50
C LYS A 35 19.28 -0.80 -1.09
N LEU A 36 18.19 -1.48 -0.79
CA LEU A 36 17.94 -2.16 0.48
C LEU A 36 17.76 -3.66 0.21
N PRO A 37 18.86 -4.41 0.16
CA PRO A 37 18.79 -5.87 0.09
C PRO A 37 18.31 -6.44 1.43
N PHE A 38 18.12 -7.76 1.49
CA PHE A 38 17.84 -8.43 2.75
C PHE A 38 18.88 -8.06 3.83
N PRO A 39 18.46 -7.56 5.00
CA PRO A 39 19.39 -7.17 6.06
C PRO A 39 19.90 -8.39 6.83
N LYS A 40 21.10 -8.85 6.50
CA LYS A 40 21.75 -10.01 7.15
C LYS A 40 21.95 -9.81 8.64
N GLU A 41 22.06 -8.58 9.07
CA GLU A 41 22.20 -8.16 10.48
C GLU A 41 20.95 -8.48 11.30
N SER A 42 19.81 -8.76 10.66
CA SER A 42 18.58 -9.19 11.33
C SER A 42 18.72 -10.54 12.00
N GLY A 43 19.65 -11.38 11.57
CA GLY A 43 19.80 -12.75 12.03
C GLY A 43 18.77 -13.73 11.48
N LEU A 44 17.86 -13.26 10.61
CA LEU A 44 16.83 -14.09 9.96
C LEU A 44 17.42 -14.81 8.73
N ASP A 45 16.75 -15.88 8.27
CA ASP A 45 17.03 -16.51 6.99
C ASP A 45 16.39 -15.71 5.86
N GLY A 46 17.18 -15.12 5.01
CA GLY A 46 16.73 -14.27 3.89
C GLY A 46 16.57 -14.99 2.56
N LYS A 47 16.58 -16.33 2.54
CA LYS A 47 16.53 -17.10 1.27
C LYS A 47 15.29 -16.79 0.42
N GLU A 48 14.16 -16.53 1.07
CA GLU A 48 12.89 -16.28 0.41
C GLU A 48 12.49 -14.80 0.41
N PHE A 49 13.42 -13.88 0.76
CA PHE A 49 13.12 -12.45 0.85
C PHE A 49 12.41 -11.93 -0.40
N ASN A 50 11.19 -11.44 -0.22
CA ASN A 50 10.31 -11.06 -1.32
C ASN A 50 9.43 -9.86 -0.92
N PRO A 51 10.00 -8.64 -1.00
CA PRO A 51 9.36 -7.44 -0.48
C PRO A 51 8.15 -7.01 -1.31
N THR A 52 7.14 -6.48 -0.62
CA THR A 52 5.84 -6.09 -1.18
C THR A 52 5.59 -4.59 -1.16
N ALA A 53 6.01 -3.87 -0.12
CA ALA A 53 5.73 -2.45 0.04
C ALA A 53 6.88 -1.71 0.72
N MET A 54 6.98 -0.42 0.42
CA MET A 54 7.84 0.54 1.14
C MET A 54 7.05 1.78 1.50
N THR A 55 7.38 2.37 2.66
CA THR A 55 6.96 3.72 3.06
C THR A 55 8.07 4.40 3.87
N VAL A 56 8.02 5.72 3.96
CA VAL A 56 9.08 6.53 4.58
C VAL A 56 8.48 7.45 5.63
N ALA A 57 8.99 7.38 6.87
CA ALA A 57 8.58 8.24 7.96
C ALA A 57 9.05 9.71 7.77
N PRO A 58 8.46 10.67 8.51
CA PRO A 58 8.87 12.09 8.42
C PRO A 58 10.34 12.35 8.76
N ASN A 59 10.94 11.53 9.62
CA ASN A 59 12.38 11.61 9.97
C ASN A 59 13.31 10.96 8.92
N GLY A 60 12.73 10.36 7.87
CA GLY A 60 13.45 9.66 6.81
C GLY A 60 13.65 8.17 7.05
N ASP A 61 13.23 7.61 8.18
CA ASP A 61 13.29 6.15 8.38
C ASP A 61 12.44 5.43 7.34
N ILE A 62 12.98 4.35 6.79
CA ILE A 62 12.38 3.58 5.70
C ILE A 62 11.85 2.27 6.27
N PHE A 63 10.63 1.94 5.89
CA PHE A 63 9.99 0.65 6.22
C PHE A 63 9.82 -0.17 4.94
N LEU A 64 10.22 -1.44 5.00
CA LEU A 64 10.16 -2.39 3.89
C LEU A 64 9.46 -3.67 4.37
N ALA A 65 8.30 -3.96 3.82
CA ALA A 65 7.52 -5.15 4.14
C ALA A 65 7.97 -6.35 3.30
N ASP A 66 8.22 -7.49 3.95
CA ASP A 66 8.54 -8.77 3.32
C ASP A 66 7.30 -9.68 3.24
N GLY A 67 6.22 -9.14 2.69
CA GLY A 67 4.89 -9.76 2.79
C GLY A 67 4.71 -11.04 1.97
N TYR A 68 5.55 -11.31 0.98
CA TYR A 68 5.49 -12.57 0.22
C TYR A 68 6.37 -13.67 0.79
N ALA A 69 7.19 -13.36 1.80
CA ALA A 69 8.03 -14.35 2.47
C ALA A 69 7.74 -14.41 3.98
N SER A 70 8.44 -13.63 4.79
CA SER A 70 8.41 -13.75 6.25
C SER A 70 7.31 -12.96 6.95
N ASP A 71 6.67 -12.01 6.25
CA ASP A 71 5.75 -11.03 6.84
C ASP A 71 6.39 -10.09 7.89
N HIS A 72 7.73 -10.02 7.93
CA HIS A 72 8.42 -9.02 8.72
C HIS A 72 8.40 -7.64 8.03
N ILE A 73 8.34 -6.60 8.84
CA ILE A 73 8.55 -5.22 8.41
C ILE A 73 9.94 -4.79 8.87
N PHE A 74 10.85 -4.59 7.93
CA PHE A 74 12.20 -4.12 8.21
C PHE A 74 12.23 -2.60 8.27
N LYS A 75 12.87 -2.07 9.30
CA LYS A 75 13.11 -0.63 9.49
C LYS A 75 14.57 -0.31 9.23
N PHE A 76 14.80 0.69 8.39
CA PHE A 76 16.13 1.23 8.07
C PHE A 76 16.12 2.73 8.39
N ASP A 77 17.30 3.32 8.63
CA ASP A 77 17.43 4.77 8.65
C ASP A 77 17.43 5.34 7.21
N LYS A 78 17.45 6.66 7.11
CA LYS A 78 17.45 7.38 5.81
C LYS A 78 18.63 7.07 4.91
N THR A 79 19.73 6.50 5.45
CA THR A 79 20.92 6.10 4.70
C THR A 79 20.87 4.65 4.23
N GLY A 80 19.82 3.90 4.65
CA GLY A 80 19.68 2.49 4.36
C GLY A 80 20.35 1.55 5.36
N LYS A 81 20.81 2.07 6.48
CA LYS A 81 21.34 1.23 7.57
C LYS A 81 20.18 0.54 8.27
N TYR A 82 20.25 -0.78 8.39
CA TYR A 82 19.28 -1.58 9.14
C TYR A 82 19.22 -1.17 10.62
N LEU A 83 18.02 -1.04 11.16
CA LEU A 83 17.77 -0.70 12.55
C LEU A 83 17.15 -1.86 13.32
N LYS A 84 16.04 -2.40 12.82
CA LYS A 84 15.29 -3.50 13.43
C LYS A 84 14.25 -4.06 12.48
N PHE A 85 13.56 -5.11 12.90
CA PHE A 85 12.30 -5.58 12.29
C PHE A 85 11.23 -5.79 13.36
N PHE A 86 10.00 -5.92 12.90
CA PHE A 86 8.81 -6.28 13.69
C PHE A 86 7.78 -6.99 12.82
N GLY A 87 6.72 -7.50 13.45
CA GLY A 87 5.75 -8.35 12.77
C GLY A 87 6.33 -9.72 12.43
N GLU A 88 5.48 -10.63 12.06
CA GLU A 88 5.85 -11.99 11.64
C GLU A 88 4.64 -12.64 10.97
N ARG A 89 4.87 -13.72 10.25
CA ARG A 89 3.81 -14.55 9.68
C ARG A 89 3.10 -15.35 10.76
N GLY A 90 1.77 -15.37 10.73
CA GLY A 90 0.96 -16.18 11.63
C GLY A 90 -0.51 -15.77 11.67
N ASN A 91 -1.25 -16.35 12.63
CA ASN A 91 -2.70 -16.15 12.73
C ASN A 91 -3.13 -15.30 13.92
N GLU A 92 -2.22 -14.94 14.79
CA GLU A 92 -2.51 -14.10 15.95
C GLU A 92 -2.82 -12.65 15.54
N LEU A 93 -3.37 -11.87 16.48
CA LEU A 93 -3.79 -10.49 16.23
C LEU A 93 -2.66 -9.61 15.67
N LYS A 94 -1.45 -9.75 16.19
CA LYS A 94 -0.27 -8.97 15.82
C LYS A 94 0.56 -9.58 14.70
N GLN A 95 0.15 -10.72 14.16
CA GLN A 95 0.82 -11.42 13.08
C GLN A 95 0.12 -11.14 11.75
N PHE A 96 0.85 -11.26 10.65
CA PHE A 96 0.33 -11.02 9.32
C PHE A 96 0.15 -12.32 8.53
N ASN A 97 -0.73 -12.26 7.54
CA ASN A 97 -0.75 -13.20 6.43
C ASN A 97 -0.77 -12.38 5.14
N THR A 98 0.41 -12.16 4.61
CA THR A 98 0.71 -11.24 3.52
C THR A 98 0.56 -9.77 3.91
N ALA A 99 1.55 -9.22 4.60
CA ALA A 99 1.72 -7.77 4.79
C ALA A 99 2.02 -7.11 3.43
N HIS A 100 0.93 -6.81 2.67
CA HIS A 100 1.04 -6.54 1.23
C HIS A 100 1.29 -5.08 0.90
N GLY A 101 0.51 -4.17 1.46
CA GLY A 101 0.61 -2.73 1.27
C GLY A 101 0.85 -2.00 2.58
N MET A 102 1.48 -0.85 2.50
CA MET A 102 1.77 -0.04 3.68
C MET A 102 1.85 1.44 3.29
N CYS A 103 1.30 2.31 4.14
CA CYS A 103 1.48 3.76 4.04
C CYS A 103 1.57 4.38 5.43
N LEU A 104 1.87 5.68 5.48
CA LEU A 104 1.70 6.46 6.71
C LEU A 104 0.26 6.95 6.82
N ASP A 105 -0.36 6.68 7.95
CA ASP A 105 -1.61 7.32 8.33
C ASP A 105 -1.31 8.62 9.09
N THR A 106 -1.45 9.72 8.37
CA THR A 106 -1.17 11.07 8.84
C THR A 106 -2.37 11.72 9.56
N HIS A 107 -3.47 11.00 9.79
CA HIS A 107 -4.56 11.44 10.66
C HIS A 107 -4.15 11.49 12.13
N TYR A 108 -3.01 10.89 12.48
CA TYR A 108 -2.47 10.80 13.84
C TYR A 108 -1.17 11.58 13.97
N ASP A 109 -0.90 12.07 15.17
CA ASP A 109 0.36 12.70 15.54
C ASP A 109 0.91 12.02 16.83
N PRO A 110 2.04 11.30 16.75
CA PRO A 110 2.81 10.98 15.54
C PRO A 110 2.04 10.10 14.55
N PRO A 111 2.40 10.13 13.26
CA PRO A 111 1.76 9.31 12.25
C PRO A 111 1.98 7.82 12.54
N ARG A 112 1.09 6.97 12.03
CA ARG A 112 1.13 5.52 12.21
C ARG A 112 1.41 4.82 10.89
N LEU A 113 2.00 3.64 10.96
CA LEU A 113 2.00 2.73 9.82
C LEU A 113 0.62 2.10 9.69
N LEU A 114 -0.01 2.26 8.54
CA LEU A 114 -1.23 1.56 8.16
C LEU A 114 -0.85 0.43 7.22
N ILE A 115 -1.03 -0.82 7.67
CA ILE A 115 -0.54 -2.01 6.98
C ILE A 115 -1.73 -2.86 6.53
N CYS A 116 -1.75 -3.21 5.25
CA CYS A 116 -2.74 -4.11 4.66
C CYS A 116 -2.34 -5.56 4.91
N ASP A 117 -3.03 -6.24 5.81
CA ASP A 117 -2.93 -7.69 6.04
C ASP A 117 -3.86 -8.40 5.06
N ARG A 118 -3.36 -8.57 3.82
CA ARG A 118 -4.17 -8.89 2.64
C ARG A 118 -4.97 -10.17 2.79
N SER A 119 -4.34 -11.27 3.16
CA SER A 119 -5.00 -12.57 3.21
C SER A 119 -5.93 -12.73 4.42
N LYS A 120 -5.83 -11.83 5.41
CA LYS A 120 -6.78 -11.74 6.53
C LYS A 120 -7.88 -10.70 6.31
N GLY A 121 -7.85 -9.97 5.19
CA GLY A 121 -8.89 -8.99 4.84
C GLY A 121 -9.01 -7.87 5.87
N ARG A 122 -7.89 -7.33 6.36
CA ARG A 122 -7.89 -6.32 7.42
C ARG A 122 -6.77 -5.30 7.28
N LEU A 123 -6.90 -4.19 8.01
CA LEU A 123 -5.86 -3.18 8.17
C LEU A 123 -5.43 -3.12 9.62
N LEU A 124 -4.13 -2.94 9.84
CA LEU A 124 -3.52 -2.83 11.17
C LEU A 124 -2.76 -1.51 11.30
N HIS A 125 -2.84 -0.87 12.47
CA HIS A 125 -1.98 0.23 12.86
C HIS A 125 -0.81 -0.25 13.71
N TYR A 126 0.39 0.22 13.33
CA TYR A 126 1.61 0.10 14.12
C TYR A 126 2.23 1.48 14.32
N SER A 127 2.97 1.64 15.41
CA SER A 127 3.79 2.84 15.61
C SER A 127 5.01 2.81 14.68
N LEU A 128 5.69 3.96 14.53
CA LEU A 128 6.97 4.03 13.80
C LEU A 128 8.10 3.26 14.51
N ASP A 129 7.86 2.82 15.76
CA ASP A 129 8.77 1.93 16.48
C ASP A 129 8.38 0.46 16.39
N GLY A 130 7.36 0.12 15.61
CA GLY A 130 6.94 -1.24 15.35
C GLY A 130 6.08 -1.85 16.45
N GLU A 131 5.50 -1.03 17.33
CA GLU A 131 4.56 -1.49 18.34
C GLU A 131 3.15 -1.57 17.74
N PHE A 132 2.47 -2.69 17.93
CA PHE A 132 1.08 -2.85 17.54
C PHE A 132 0.18 -1.87 18.28
N ILE A 133 -0.68 -1.14 17.56
CA ILE A 133 -1.61 -0.17 18.13
C ILE A 133 -3.03 -0.70 18.12
N ALA A 134 -3.53 -1.08 16.92
CA ALA A 134 -4.92 -1.48 16.77
C ALA A 134 -5.15 -2.28 15.47
N GLU A 135 -6.19 -3.08 15.48
CA GLU A 135 -6.87 -3.52 14.27
C GLU A 135 -7.84 -2.40 13.85
N VAL A 136 -7.64 -1.86 12.64
CA VAL A 136 -8.36 -0.68 12.14
C VAL A 136 -9.73 -1.06 11.62
N ILE A 137 -9.75 -2.08 10.78
CA ILE A 137 -10.95 -2.62 10.14
C ILE A 137 -10.70 -4.06 9.70
N THR A 138 -11.75 -4.87 9.73
CA THR A 138 -11.80 -6.26 9.24
C THR A 138 -12.93 -6.44 8.24
N GLY A 139 -12.99 -7.61 7.62
CA GLY A 139 -14.06 -7.95 6.68
C GLY A 139 -13.91 -7.33 5.31
N LEU A 140 -12.72 -6.82 4.99
CA LEU A 140 -12.32 -6.49 3.63
C LEU A 140 -12.11 -7.79 2.83
N GLY A 141 -12.13 -7.70 1.52
CA GLY A 141 -11.79 -8.86 0.68
C GLY A 141 -10.30 -9.17 0.72
N MET A 142 -9.54 -8.50 -0.13
CA MET A 142 -8.07 -8.64 -0.22
C MET A 142 -7.43 -7.24 -0.38
N PRO A 143 -7.31 -6.46 0.71
CA PRO A 143 -6.74 -5.11 0.65
C PRO A 143 -5.28 -5.15 0.19
N THR A 144 -4.94 -4.41 -0.85
CA THR A 144 -3.63 -4.48 -1.50
C THR A 144 -2.72 -3.32 -1.18
N SER A 145 -3.28 -2.14 -1.00
CA SER A 145 -2.56 -0.94 -0.62
C SER A 145 -3.47 0.03 0.15
N ALA A 146 -2.91 1.11 0.65
CA ALA A 146 -3.68 2.20 1.22
C ALA A 146 -3.02 3.54 0.86
N ALA A 147 -3.81 4.60 0.72
CA ALA A 147 -3.32 5.96 0.53
C ALA A 147 -4.22 6.94 1.27
N VAL A 148 -3.60 7.88 1.99
CA VAL A 148 -4.27 8.88 2.82
C VAL A 148 -4.32 10.22 2.08
N GLN A 149 -5.50 10.87 2.09
CA GLN A 149 -5.69 12.21 1.55
C GLN A 149 -6.77 12.97 2.33
N GLY A 150 -6.40 14.05 2.99
CA GLY A 150 -7.31 14.83 3.82
C GLY A 150 -7.94 13.96 4.91
N ASP A 151 -9.27 13.86 4.95
CA ASP A 151 -10.00 13.03 5.92
C ASP A 151 -10.26 11.58 5.43
N TYR A 152 -9.66 11.16 4.31
CA TYR A 152 -9.98 9.89 3.68
C TYR A 152 -8.77 8.97 3.51
N VAL A 153 -9.05 7.66 3.55
CA VAL A 153 -8.11 6.60 3.16
C VAL A 153 -8.74 5.81 2.02
N SER A 154 -8.05 5.70 0.89
CA SER A 154 -8.43 4.76 -0.16
C SER A 154 -7.73 3.42 0.05
N VAL A 155 -8.49 2.34 -0.04
CA VAL A 155 -8.01 0.97 0.12
C VAL A 155 -8.46 0.14 -1.08
N PRO A 156 -7.62 -0.01 -2.11
CA PRO A 156 -7.89 -0.94 -3.20
C PRO A 156 -8.05 -2.37 -2.68
N ASP A 157 -9.08 -3.04 -3.17
CA ASP A 157 -9.40 -4.43 -2.83
C ASP A 157 -9.29 -5.30 -4.09
N LEU A 158 -8.44 -6.31 -4.05
CA LEU A 158 -8.20 -7.18 -5.20
C LEU A 158 -9.45 -7.93 -5.66
N GLN A 159 -10.48 -8.04 -4.82
CA GLN A 159 -11.78 -8.59 -5.20
C GLN A 159 -12.66 -7.60 -5.99
N GLY A 160 -12.12 -6.44 -6.31
CA GLY A 160 -12.75 -5.41 -7.14
C GLY A 160 -13.39 -4.30 -6.32
N GLY A 161 -13.01 -3.07 -6.66
CA GLY A 161 -13.46 -1.86 -6.00
C GLY A 161 -12.40 -1.23 -5.11
N VAL A 162 -12.69 -0.02 -4.66
CA VAL A 162 -11.84 0.72 -3.72
C VAL A 162 -12.68 1.12 -2.53
N VAL A 163 -12.33 0.61 -1.36
CA VAL A 163 -12.97 1.01 -0.11
C VAL A 163 -12.43 2.39 0.28
N ILE A 164 -13.32 3.32 0.57
CA ILE A 164 -12.98 4.64 1.11
C ILE A 164 -13.35 4.65 2.58
N LEU A 165 -12.34 4.84 3.43
CA LEU A 165 -12.54 5.04 4.87
C LEU A 165 -12.48 6.53 5.19
N GLY A 166 -13.23 6.94 6.20
CA GLY A 166 -13.06 8.24 6.86
C GLY A 166 -11.92 8.17 7.90
N LYS A 167 -11.52 9.33 8.43
CA LYS A 167 -10.53 9.43 9.51
C LYS A 167 -10.94 8.73 10.82
N ASP A 168 -12.22 8.39 10.96
CA ASP A 168 -12.74 7.57 12.07
C ASP A 168 -12.65 6.06 11.77
N ASN A 169 -11.97 5.68 10.71
CA ASN A 169 -11.78 4.30 10.23
C ASN A 169 -13.07 3.57 9.82
N LYS A 170 -14.16 4.31 9.58
CA LYS A 170 -15.40 3.72 9.08
C LYS A 170 -15.49 3.80 7.56
N ILE A 171 -16.15 2.81 6.97
CA ILE A 171 -16.41 2.82 5.52
C ILE A 171 -17.37 3.97 5.20
N VAL A 172 -16.92 4.87 4.34
CA VAL A 172 -17.71 5.95 3.76
C VAL A 172 -18.45 5.43 2.52
N THR A 173 -17.74 4.73 1.66
CA THR A 173 -18.26 4.16 0.42
C THR A 173 -17.32 3.12 -0.16
N VAL A 174 -17.80 2.36 -1.15
CA VAL A 174 -16.97 1.50 -2.01
C VAL A 174 -17.15 1.96 -3.45
N LEU A 175 -16.08 2.34 -4.10
CA LEU A 175 -16.07 2.84 -5.47
C LEU A 175 -15.80 1.71 -6.46
N GLY A 176 -16.53 1.70 -7.57
CA GLY A 176 -16.25 0.85 -8.72
C GLY A 176 -16.39 -0.66 -8.50
N HIS A 177 -17.07 -1.07 -7.44
CA HIS A 177 -17.37 -2.49 -7.20
C HIS A 177 -18.28 -3.04 -8.30
N SER A 178 -17.90 -4.19 -8.85
CA SER A 178 -18.74 -4.88 -9.85
C SER A 178 -19.92 -5.58 -9.18
N PRO A 179 -21.14 -5.41 -9.67
CA PRO A 179 -22.29 -6.19 -9.22
C PRO A 179 -22.22 -7.68 -9.66
N ASP A 180 -21.31 -7.99 -10.60
CA ASP A 180 -21.05 -9.35 -11.07
C ASP A 180 -19.89 -9.97 -10.27
N PRO A 181 -20.16 -10.96 -9.39
CA PRO A 181 -19.10 -11.58 -8.59
C PRO A 181 -17.99 -12.25 -9.42
N ALA A 182 -18.30 -12.67 -10.65
CA ALA A 182 -17.31 -13.28 -11.54
C ALA A 182 -16.26 -12.27 -12.03
N ARG A 183 -16.48 -10.97 -11.83
CA ARG A 183 -15.53 -9.90 -12.17
C ARG A 183 -14.63 -9.51 -10.99
N GLY A 184 -14.94 -9.94 -9.79
CA GLY A 184 -14.07 -9.76 -8.64
C GLY A 184 -12.84 -10.67 -8.73
N ALA A 185 -11.64 -10.11 -8.54
CA ALA A 185 -10.35 -10.78 -8.72
C ALA A 185 -10.17 -11.41 -10.12
N ALA A 186 -10.82 -10.86 -11.14
CA ALA A 186 -10.73 -11.33 -12.53
C ALA A 186 -9.62 -10.56 -13.27
N PHE A 187 -8.47 -11.21 -13.45
CA PHE A 187 -7.26 -10.56 -13.98
C PHE A 187 -7.11 -10.64 -15.52
N ASN A 188 -8.04 -11.32 -16.18
CA ASN A 188 -7.99 -11.57 -17.62
C ASN A 188 -9.17 -10.99 -18.39
N ILE A 189 -9.75 -9.89 -17.92
CA ILE A 189 -10.88 -9.25 -18.60
C ILE A 189 -10.32 -8.50 -19.83
N PRO A 190 -10.76 -8.86 -21.06
CA PRO A 190 -10.36 -8.18 -22.28
C PRO A 190 -10.76 -6.69 -22.27
N GLN A 191 -10.02 -5.86 -22.98
CA GLN A 191 -10.25 -4.41 -23.02
C GLN A 191 -11.64 -4.02 -23.52
N ASP A 192 -12.18 -4.76 -24.49
CA ASP A 192 -13.52 -4.55 -25.05
C ASP A 192 -14.66 -4.87 -24.09
N GLN A 193 -14.36 -5.56 -22.98
CA GLN A 193 -15.30 -5.86 -21.91
C GLN A 193 -15.15 -4.92 -20.68
N TRP A 194 -14.21 -3.99 -20.73
CA TRP A 194 -14.06 -3.01 -19.66
C TRP A 194 -15.28 -2.10 -19.57
N LYS A 195 -15.67 -1.79 -18.35
CA LYS A 195 -16.74 -0.83 -18.08
C LYS A 195 -16.13 0.36 -17.34
N GLU A 196 -16.55 1.55 -17.75
CA GLU A 196 -16.16 2.78 -17.08
C GLU A 196 -16.68 2.75 -15.63
N GLY A 197 -15.85 3.18 -14.68
CA GLY A 197 -16.19 3.21 -13.26
C GLY A 197 -16.29 1.84 -12.57
N ILE A 198 -16.06 0.72 -13.27
CA ILE A 198 -16.09 -0.64 -12.69
C ILE A 198 -14.70 -1.27 -12.77
N PHE A 199 -14.22 -1.77 -11.64
CA PHE A 199 -12.93 -2.45 -11.51
C PHE A 199 -13.09 -3.97 -11.51
N SER A 200 -11.98 -4.67 -11.77
CA SER A 200 -11.91 -6.13 -11.75
C SER A 200 -10.94 -6.66 -10.69
N GLY A 201 -9.87 -5.93 -10.39
CA GLY A 201 -8.88 -6.33 -9.40
C GLY A 201 -8.00 -5.14 -9.02
N THR A 202 -8.52 -4.24 -8.20
CA THR A 202 -7.78 -3.03 -7.83
C THR A 202 -6.56 -3.37 -6.98
N HIS A 203 -5.41 -2.79 -7.33
CA HIS A 203 -4.15 -3.13 -6.69
C HIS A 203 -3.41 -1.94 -6.09
N GLY A 204 -3.49 -0.78 -6.71
CA GLY A 204 -2.88 0.45 -6.24
C GLY A 204 -3.81 1.64 -6.38
N SER A 205 -3.68 2.61 -5.49
CA SER A 205 -4.35 3.89 -5.60
C SER A 205 -3.45 5.05 -5.19
N TYR A 206 -3.73 6.21 -5.77
CA TYR A 206 -3.03 7.45 -5.48
C TYR A 206 -3.99 8.63 -5.59
N TRP A 207 -3.89 9.58 -4.66
CA TRP A 207 -4.63 10.83 -4.67
C TRP A 207 -3.78 11.96 -5.26
N ASP A 208 -4.35 12.76 -6.16
CA ASP A 208 -3.73 14.01 -6.54
C ASP A 208 -4.08 15.15 -5.56
N LYS A 209 -3.45 16.32 -5.76
CA LYS A 209 -3.64 17.49 -4.87
C LYS A 209 -5.06 18.05 -4.92
N GLU A 210 -5.79 17.80 -6.01
CA GLU A 210 -7.18 18.18 -6.20
C GLU A 210 -8.16 17.21 -5.54
N GLY A 211 -7.67 16.08 -5.03
CA GLY A 211 -8.47 15.01 -4.41
C GLY A 211 -9.10 14.06 -5.42
N ASN A 212 -8.59 14.01 -6.65
CA ASN A 212 -8.95 12.95 -7.59
C ASN A 212 -8.19 11.68 -7.24
N LEU A 213 -8.84 10.53 -7.44
CA LEU A 213 -8.26 9.23 -7.12
C LEU A 213 -7.87 8.49 -8.41
N TYR A 214 -6.60 8.18 -8.54
CA TYR A 214 -6.08 7.28 -9.57
C TYR A 214 -6.05 5.87 -9.03
N VAL A 215 -6.62 4.93 -9.77
CA VAL A 215 -6.72 3.53 -9.35
C VAL A 215 -6.13 2.64 -10.44
N GLN A 216 -5.17 1.82 -10.05
CA GLN A 216 -4.60 0.80 -10.91
C GLN A 216 -5.38 -0.50 -10.73
N ASP A 217 -5.91 -1.00 -11.84
CA ASP A 217 -6.60 -2.28 -11.94
C ASP A 217 -5.60 -3.33 -12.43
N TRP A 218 -5.31 -4.32 -11.59
CA TRP A 218 -4.36 -5.38 -11.92
C TRP A 218 -4.98 -6.37 -12.89
N ASN A 219 -4.78 -6.09 -14.15
CA ASN A 219 -5.29 -6.88 -15.27
C ASN A 219 -4.14 -7.11 -16.25
N VAL A 220 -4.16 -8.21 -16.97
CA VAL A 220 -3.13 -8.56 -17.97
C VAL A 220 -2.89 -7.43 -18.99
N SER A 221 -3.96 -6.74 -19.38
CA SER A 221 -3.86 -5.58 -20.29
C SER A 221 -3.41 -4.29 -19.60
N GLY A 222 -3.39 -4.25 -18.25
CA GLY A 222 -3.13 -3.06 -17.46
C GLY A 222 -4.18 -1.96 -17.64
N ARG A 223 -4.70 -1.40 -16.57
CA ARG A 223 -5.63 -0.26 -16.63
C ARG A 223 -5.39 0.68 -15.45
N ILE A 224 -5.37 1.98 -15.74
CA ILE A 224 -5.43 3.03 -14.72
C ILE A 224 -6.65 3.87 -15.00
N MET A 225 -7.49 4.08 -13.98
CA MET A 225 -8.63 5.00 -14.07
C MET A 225 -8.44 6.18 -13.12
N LYS A 226 -8.81 7.36 -13.60
CA LYS A 226 -8.94 8.56 -12.78
C LYS A 226 -10.40 8.74 -12.39
N LEU A 227 -10.68 8.73 -11.10
CA LEU A 227 -11.98 9.09 -10.53
C LEU A 227 -11.90 10.55 -10.12
N VAL A 228 -12.68 11.41 -10.77
CA VAL A 228 -12.68 12.86 -10.51
C VAL A 228 -13.58 13.17 -9.33
N ARG A 229 -13.05 13.91 -8.36
CA ARG A 229 -13.85 14.41 -7.25
C ARG A 229 -14.78 15.50 -7.73
N VAL A 230 -16.08 15.30 -7.57
CA VAL A 230 -17.09 16.32 -7.86
C VAL A 230 -17.58 16.95 -6.55
N SER A 231 -17.83 18.26 -6.58
CA SER A 231 -18.48 18.93 -5.45
C SER A 231 -19.96 18.51 -5.37
N ALA A 232 -20.53 18.47 -4.16
CA ALA A 232 -21.92 18.12 -3.94
C ALA A 232 -22.92 18.99 -4.76
N ASN A 233 -22.51 20.16 -5.22
CA ASN A 233 -23.30 21.07 -6.03
C ASN A 233 -23.23 20.79 -7.56
N ALA A 234 -22.33 19.92 -8.01
CA ALA A 234 -22.17 19.58 -9.43
C ALA A 234 -22.94 18.30 -9.85
N ALA A 235 -23.61 17.66 -8.90
CA ALA A 235 -24.38 16.42 -9.10
C ALA A 235 -25.89 16.67 -9.26
N LYS A 236 -26.29 17.82 -9.84
CA LYS A 236 -27.69 18.11 -10.20
C LYS A 236 -27.87 18.10 -11.71
#